data_6f08153a6669b7828023e146b5bd13ec
#
_entry.id   6f08153a6669b7828023e146b5bd13ec
#
_cell.length_a   1.000
_cell.length_b   1.000
_cell.length_c   1.000
_cell.angle_alpha   90.00
_cell.angle_beta   90.00
_cell.angle_gamma   90.00
#
_symmetry.space_group_name_H-M   'P 1'
#
loop_
_entity.id
_entity.type
_entity.pdbx_description
1 polymer ?
#
loop_
_entity_poly.entity_id
_entity_poly.type
_entity_poly.pdbx_seq_one_letter_code
_entity_poly.pdbx_strand_id
1 'polypeptide(L)'
;MRCAQHGAKADGLLATAMRVAVDAMGGDHAPREIVAGAVRAAAELTGVSKVLLVGDEAAIRDELNKHRRVSDKIEVKHASEVVGMGEAPAQAVRKKKDSSIGRAVDLVKKGEADAVVSAGNTGAVVVASSLKLRNLEGVGRPAIATVMPTLKNPFVLIDAGANID
;
A
#
# COMPACT_ATOMS: atom_id res chain seq x y z
N MET A 1 18.44 -16.43 21.24
CA MET A 1 17.55 -15.43 20.60
C MET A 1 18.42 -14.37 19.94
N ARG A 2 18.56 -14.40 18.62
CA ARG A 2 19.43 -13.45 17.91
C ARG A 2 18.55 -12.38 17.28
N CYS A 3 18.56 -11.20 17.87
CA CYS A 3 18.05 -9.98 17.25
C CYS A 3 18.96 -9.68 16.05
N ALA A 4 18.41 -9.76 14.84
CA ALA A 4 19.15 -9.36 13.65
C ALA A 4 19.33 -7.84 13.69
N GLN A 5 20.50 -7.40 14.10
CA GLN A 5 20.96 -6.02 13.95
C GLN A 5 21.17 -5.76 12.45
N HIS A 6 20.17 -5.20 11.78
CA HIS A 6 20.37 -4.59 10.48
C HIS A 6 20.98 -3.21 10.67
N GLY A 7 22.27 -3.19 10.96
CA GLY A 7 23.09 -2.00 10.77
C GLY A 7 23.18 -1.73 9.27
N ALA A 8 22.52 -0.69 8.81
CA ALA A 8 22.61 -0.22 7.44
C ALA A 8 24.04 0.25 7.16
N LYS A 9 24.86 -0.61 6.60
CA LYS A 9 26.05 -0.20 5.86
C LYS A 9 25.58 0.26 4.49
N ALA A 10 25.71 1.54 4.23
CA ALA A 10 25.41 2.18 2.95
C ALA A 10 26.53 1.94 1.93
N ASP A 11 26.91 0.68 1.71
CA ASP A 11 27.83 0.31 0.65
C ASP A 11 27.36 -0.97 0.00
N GLY A 12 26.81 -0.86 -1.24
CA GLY A 12 26.65 -2.01 -2.13
C GLY A 12 25.40 -2.86 -1.94
N LEU A 13 24.31 -2.32 -1.39
CA LEU A 13 23.02 -3.00 -1.45
C LEU A 13 22.54 -2.93 -2.90
N LEU A 14 22.72 -4.00 -3.65
CA LEU A 14 21.89 -4.26 -4.85
C LEU A 14 20.46 -4.03 -4.39
N ALA A 15 19.86 -2.93 -4.82
CA ALA A 15 18.50 -2.59 -4.47
C ALA A 15 17.62 -3.74 -4.92
N THR A 16 17.22 -4.60 -3.98
CA THR A 16 16.32 -5.71 -4.27
C THR A 16 15.05 -5.08 -4.81
N ALA A 17 14.79 -5.32 -6.09
CA ALA A 17 13.67 -4.67 -6.76
C ALA A 17 12.36 -5.10 -6.07
N MET A 18 11.61 -4.12 -5.55
CA MET A 18 10.45 -4.34 -4.69
C MET A 18 9.18 -4.69 -5.46
N ARG A 19 8.37 -5.54 -4.90
CA ARG A 19 7.00 -5.85 -5.36
C ARG A 19 6.03 -5.02 -4.52
N VAL A 20 5.20 -4.23 -5.16
CA VAL A 20 4.29 -3.30 -4.48
C VAL A 20 2.83 -3.70 -4.76
N ALA A 21 2.06 -3.97 -3.72
CA ALA A 21 0.61 -4.12 -3.82
C ALA A 21 -0.05 -2.75 -3.73
N VAL A 22 -0.88 -2.43 -4.72
CA VAL A 22 -1.58 -1.15 -4.82
C VAL A 22 -3.08 -1.40 -4.70
N ASP A 23 -3.70 -0.78 -3.70
CA ASP A 23 -5.16 -0.73 -3.58
C ASP A 23 -5.71 0.15 -4.71
N ALA A 24 -6.13 -0.49 -5.80
CA ALA A 24 -6.57 0.21 -7.00
C ALA A 24 -7.94 0.89 -6.84
N MET A 25 -8.68 0.55 -5.80
CA MET A 25 -10.03 1.07 -5.54
C MET A 25 -10.06 2.13 -4.43
N GLY A 26 -8.88 2.48 -3.87
CA GLY A 26 -8.76 3.46 -2.80
C GLY A 26 -8.63 4.89 -3.33
N GLY A 27 -9.45 5.81 -2.78
CA GLY A 27 -9.43 7.24 -3.11
C GLY A 27 -10.59 7.70 -3.98
N ASP A 28 -10.79 9.02 -4.04
CA ASP A 28 -11.96 9.66 -4.67
C ASP A 28 -12.02 9.48 -6.19
N HIS A 29 -10.89 9.23 -6.83
CA HIS A 29 -10.76 9.09 -8.28
C HIS A 29 -10.30 7.69 -8.71
N ALA A 30 -10.48 6.71 -7.83
CA ALA A 30 -10.20 5.31 -8.14
C ALA A 30 -11.25 4.74 -9.12
N PRO A 31 -10.88 3.78 -9.98
CA PRO A 31 -9.53 3.24 -10.17
C PRO A 31 -8.64 4.08 -11.10
N ARG A 32 -9.21 5.06 -11.82
CA ARG A 32 -8.57 5.78 -12.93
C ARG A 32 -7.20 6.35 -12.56
N GLU A 33 -7.13 7.22 -11.58
CA GLU A 33 -5.89 7.90 -11.20
C GLU A 33 -4.88 6.94 -10.58
N ILE A 34 -5.36 5.94 -9.85
CA ILE A 34 -4.50 4.93 -9.22
C ILE A 34 -3.85 4.05 -10.29
N VAL A 35 -4.64 3.58 -11.28
CA VAL A 35 -4.11 2.79 -12.40
C VAL A 35 -3.13 3.62 -13.23
N ALA A 36 -3.45 4.88 -13.55
CA ALA A 36 -2.55 5.76 -14.28
C ALA A 36 -1.21 5.97 -13.53
N GLY A 37 -1.28 6.23 -12.22
CA GLY A 37 -0.09 6.33 -11.37
C GLY A 37 0.74 5.05 -11.34
N ALA A 38 0.09 3.90 -11.25
CA ALA A 38 0.75 2.59 -11.24
C ALA A 38 1.44 2.28 -12.59
N VAL A 39 0.79 2.59 -13.71
CA VAL A 39 1.37 2.42 -15.06
C VAL A 39 2.63 3.27 -15.19
N ARG A 40 2.57 4.51 -14.75
CA ARG A 40 3.72 5.42 -14.77
C ARG A 40 4.84 4.92 -13.85
N ALA A 41 4.52 4.55 -12.61
CA ALA A 41 5.50 4.04 -11.65
C ALA A 41 6.20 2.76 -12.15
N ALA A 42 5.45 1.83 -12.75
CA ALA A 42 6.02 0.61 -13.32
C ALA A 42 6.99 0.87 -14.49
N ALA A 43 6.76 1.95 -15.24
CA ALA A 43 7.63 2.34 -16.35
C ALA A 43 8.88 3.11 -15.89
N GLU A 44 8.73 4.01 -14.90
CA GLU A 44 9.78 4.96 -14.52
C GLU A 44 10.68 4.46 -13.38
N LEU A 45 10.14 3.64 -12.44
CA LEU A 45 10.87 3.24 -11.25
C LEU A 45 11.67 1.94 -11.48
N THR A 46 12.99 2.06 -11.44
CA THR A 46 13.90 0.90 -11.56
C THR A 46 13.88 0.01 -10.32
N GLY A 47 13.64 0.57 -9.14
CA GLY A 47 13.55 -0.16 -7.88
C GLY A 47 12.25 -0.97 -7.69
N VAL A 48 11.32 -0.92 -8.66
CA VAL A 48 10.07 -1.70 -8.63
C VAL A 48 10.14 -2.82 -9.67
N SER A 49 10.04 -4.07 -9.20
CA SER A 49 10.02 -5.26 -10.04
C SER A 49 8.61 -5.69 -10.43
N LYS A 50 7.63 -5.44 -9.56
CA LYS A 50 6.23 -5.80 -9.80
C LYS A 50 5.29 -4.82 -9.13
N VAL A 51 4.19 -4.50 -9.80
CA VAL A 51 3.06 -3.73 -9.27
C VAL A 51 1.82 -4.62 -9.32
N LEU A 52 1.27 -4.95 -8.16
CA LEU A 52 0.08 -5.77 -8.02
C LEU A 52 -1.12 -4.85 -7.80
N LEU A 53 -1.91 -4.59 -8.85
CA LEU A 53 -3.14 -3.79 -8.76
C LEU A 53 -4.26 -4.65 -8.17
N VAL A 54 -4.77 -4.26 -7.00
CA VAL A 54 -5.76 -5.03 -6.25
C VAL A 54 -7.11 -4.33 -6.26
N GLY A 55 -8.15 -5.01 -6.74
CA GLY A 55 -9.51 -4.46 -6.81
C GLY A 55 -10.41 -5.16 -7.80
N ASP A 56 -11.46 -4.47 -8.26
CA ASP A 56 -12.32 -4.97 -9.31
C ASP A 56 -11.52 -5.17 -10.61
N GLU A 57 -11.36 -6.43 -10.99
CA GLU A 57 -10.52 -6.79 -12.13
C GLU A 57 -11.03 -6.18 -13.43
N ALA A 58 -12.36 -6.15 -13.64
CA ALA A 58 -12.93 -5.59 -14.86
C ALA A 58 -12.65 -4.09 -14.95
N ALA A 59 -12.94 -3.35 -13.88
CA ALA A 59 -12.70 -1.92 -13.82
C ALA A 59 -11.21 -1.57 -13.99
N ILE A 60 -10.31 -2.34 -13.36
CA ILE A 60 -8.86 -2.13 -13.50
C ILE A 60 -8.41 -2.40 -14.93
N ARG A 61 -8.88 -3.49 -15.57
CA ARG A 61 -8.52 -3.81 -16.95
C ARG A 61 -9.05 -2.78 -17.94
N ASP A 62 -10.25 -2.26 -17.71
CA ASP A 62 -10.82 -1.19 -18.53
C ASP A 62 -9.97 0.09 -18.47
N GLU A 63 -9.45 0.44 -17.31
CA GLU A 63 -8.52 1.56 -17.19
C GLU A 63 -7.16 1.25 -17.82
N LEU A 64 -6.59 0.08 -17.62
CA LEU A 64 -5.32 -0.33 -18.24
C LEU A 64 -5.39 -0.27 -19.77
N ASN A 65 -6.52 -0.66 -20.37
CA ASN A 65 -6.73 -0.64 -21.82
C ASN A 65 -6.70 0.76 -22.44
N LYS A 66 -6.89 1.81 -21.64
CA LYS A 66 -6.78 3.21 -22.09
C LYS A 66 -5.33 3.66 -22.25
N HIS A 67 -4.38 2.92 -21.71
CA HIS A 67 -2.97 3.24 -21.77
C HIS A 67 -2.31 2.59 -22.99
N ARG A 68 -1.57 3.39 -23.75
CA ARG A 68 -0.90 2.94 -25.00
C ARG A 68 0.17 1.86 -24.76
N ARG A 69 0.79 1.89 -23.58
CA ARG A 69 1.80 0.93 -23.17
C ARG A 69 1.62 0.62 -21.68
N VAL A 70 1.50 -0.63 -21.39
CA VAL A 70 1.45 -1.15 -20.01
C VAL A 70 2.67 -2.05 -19.83
N SER A 71 3.42 -1.82 -18.76
CA SER A 71 4.59 -2.62 -18.43
C SER A 71 4.18 -4.05 -18.03
N ASP A 72 4.99 -5.03 -18.37
CA ASP A 72 4.87 -6.43 -17.93
C ASP A 72 5.04 -6.62 -16.41
N LYS A 73 5.54 -5.59 -15.73
CA LYS A 73 5.58 -5.55 -14.27
C LYS A 73 4.20 -5.46 -13.62
N ILE A 74 3.14 -5.09 -14.36
CA ILE A 74 1.80 -4.93 -13.81
C ILE A 74 1.04 -6.24 -13.83
N GLU A 75 0.50 -6.61 -12.67
CA GLU A 75 -0.37 -7.77 -12.49
C GLU A 75 -1.64 -7.34 -11.75
N VAL A 76 -2.80 -7.86 -12.17
CA VAL A 76 -4.09 -7.58 -11.52
C VAL A 76 -4.44 -8.71 -10.56
N LYS A 77 -4.88 -8.35 -9.36
CA LYS A 77 -5.41 -9.26 -8.34
C LYS A 77 -6.83 -8.85 -8.00
N HIS A 78 -7.78 -9.75 -8.27
CA HIS A 78 -9.19 -9.46 -8.01
C HIS A 78 -9.50 -9.30 -6.52
N ALA A 79 -10.35 -8.31 -6.22
CA ALA A 79 -11.03 -8.12 -4.94
C ALA A 79 -12.44 -7.57 -5.22
N SER A 80 -13.46 -8.16 -4.61
CA SER A 80 -14.85 -7.87 -4.91
C SER A 80 -15.46 -6.73 -4.10
N GLU A 81 -14.77 -6.26 -3.06
CA GLU A 81 -15.27 -5.26 -2.13
C GLU A 81 -14.34 -4.06 -2.02
N VAL A 82 -14.93 -2.90 -1.70
CA VAL A 82 -14.21 -1.63 -1.52
C VAL A 82 -14.58 -1.02 -0.17
N VAL A 83 -13.59 -0.55 0.59
CA VAL A 83 -13.83 0.25 1.79
C VAL A 83 -13.94 1.72 1.39
N GLY A 84 -15.11 2.31 1.60
CA GLY A 84 -15.36 3.72 1.30
C GLY A 84 -14.66 4.67 2.28
N MET A 85 -14.39 5.90 1.81
CA MET A 85 -13.68 6.92 2.60
C MET A 85 -14.42 7.29 3.90
N GLY A 86 -15.76 7.32 3.87
CA GLY A 86 -16.61 7.65 5.03
C GLY A 86 -16.98 6.47 5.93
N GLU A 87 -16.53 5.26 5.64
CA GLU A 87 -16.86 4.09 6.46
C GLU A 87 -16.01 4.02 7.74
N ALA A 88 -16.63 3.56 8.83
CA ALA A 88 -15.92 3.31 10.08
C ALA A 88 -14.89 2.18 9.88
N PRO A 89 -13.57 2.48 10.00
CA PRO A 89 -12.49 1.58 9.58
C PRO A 89 -12.57 0.18 10.15
N ALA A 90 -12.73 0.06 11.47
CA ALA A 90 -12.74 -1.22 12.15
C ALA A 90 -13.94 -2.11 11.76
N GLN A 91 -15.10 -1.50 11.52
CA GLN A 91 -16.30 -2.22 11.09
C GLN A 91 -16.18 -2.64 9.61
N ALA A 92 -15.70 -1.73 8.76
CA ALA A 92 -15.53 -1.98 7.34
C ALA A 92 -14.56 -3.15 7.09
N VAL A 93 -13.38 -3.12 7.72
CA VAL A 93 -12.37 -4.19 7.58
C VAL A 93 -12.87 -5.53 8.10
N ARG A 94 -13.69 -5.55 9.17
CA ARG A 94 -14.25 -6.80 9.70
C ARG A 94 -15.35 -7.38 8.82
N LYS A 95 -16.19 -6.53 8.21
CA LYS A 95 -17.31 -6.95 7.35
C LYS A 95 -16.84 -7.32 5.96
N LYS A 96 -16.00 -6.47 5.35
CA LYS A 96 -15.52 -6.58 3.96
C LYS A 96 -14.21 -7.37 3.90
N LYS A 97 -14.31 -8.68 3.99
CA LYS A 97 -13.13 -9.56 4.04
C LYS A 97 -12.41 -9.67 2.70
N ASP A 98 -13.11 -9.40 1.61
CA ASP A 98 -12.58 -9.40 0.25
C ASP A 98 -12.35 -7.98 -0.29
N SER A 99 -12.10 -7.03 0.61
CA SER A 99 -11.80 -5.66 0.22
C SER A 99 -10.42 -5.52 -0.44
N SER A 100 -10.33 -4.60 -1.41
CA SER A 100 -9.07 -4.32 -2.14
C SER A 100 -7.91 -4.04 -1.20
N ILE A 101 -8.13 -3.20 -0.18
CA ILE A 101 -7.11 -2.91 0.83
C ILE A 101 -6.77 -4.15 1.68
N GLY A 102 -7.78 -4.94 2.07
CA GLY A 102 -7.58 -6.17 2.82
C GLY A 102 -6.76 -7.19 2.04
N ARG A 103 -7.06 -7.38 0.77
CA ARG A 103 -6.32 -8.25 -0.14
C ARG A 103 -4.89 -7.75 -0.40
N ALA A 104 -4.70 -6.43 -0.55
CA ALA A 104 -3.36 -5.85 -0.73
C ALA A 104 -2.45 -6.16 0.48
N VAL A 105 -2.98 -6.03 1.71
CA VAL A 105 -2.25 -6.41 2.94
C VAL A 105 -2.00 -7.91 3.02
N ASP A 106 -2.93 -8.76 2.54
CA ASP A 106 -2.74 -10.21 2.50
C ASP A 106 -1.58 -10.62 1.58
N LEU A 107 -1.37 -9.92 0.47
CA LEU A 107 -0.22 -10.16 -0.41
C LEU A 107 1.11 -9.93 0.31
N VAL A 108 1.20 -8.88 1.14
CA VAL A 108 2.39 -8.63 1.96
C VAL A 108 2.55 -9.72 3.02
N LYS A 109 1.47 -10.09 3.72
CA LYS A 109 1.49 -11.17 4.71
C LYS A 109 2.00 -12.49 4.14
N LYS A 110 1.65 -12.79 2.90
CA LYS A 110 2.07 -14.03 2.19
C LYS A 110 3.48 -13.93 1.59
N GLY A 111 4.12 -12.77 1.65
CA GLY A 111 5.40 -12.54 0.99
C GLY A 111 5.32 -12.45 -0.54
N GLU A 112 4.11 -12.20 -1.09
CA GLU A 112 3.90 -11.97 -2.52
C GLU A 112 4.17 -10.51 -2.90
N ALA A 113 4.06 -9.59 -1.94
CA ALA A 113 4.45 -8.18 -2.04
C ALA A 113 5.32 -7.78 -0.85
N ASP A 114 6.10 -6.72 -1.03
CA ASP A 114 7.03 -6.19 -0.02
C ASP A 114 6.45 -4.94 0.66
N ALA A 115 5.50 -4.26 0.00
CA ALA A 115 4.82 -3.08 0.51
C ALA A 115 3.39 -2.97 0.00
N VAL A 116 2.57 -2.18 0.71
CA VAL A 116 1.21 -1.77 0.29
C VAL A 116 1.18 -0.26 0.08
N VAL A 117 0.51 0.17 -0.99
CA VAL A 117 0.16 1.57 -1.26
C VAL A 117 -1.35 1.69 -1.40
N SER A 118 -1.95 2.63 -0.70
CA SER A 118 -3.37 2.97 -0.83
C SER A 118 -3.57 4.46 -0.69
N ALA A 119 -4.44 5.03 -1.52
CA ALA A 119 -4.94 6.39 -1.38
C ALA A 119 -6.37 6.41 -0.77
N GLY A 120 -6.81 5.28 -0.24
CA GLY A 120 -8.12 5.11 0.37
C GLY A 120 -8.18 5.52 1.84
N ASN A 121 -9.12 4.93 2.56
CA ASN A 121 -9.37 5.20 3.97
C ASN A 121 -8.16 4.83 4.84
N THR A 122 -7.43 5.83 5.34
CA THR A 122 -6.20 5.66 6.15
C THR A 122 -6.43 4.79 7.38
N GLY A 123 -7.55 4.97 8.07
CA GLY A 123 -7.90 4.14 9.23
C GLY A 123 -8.07 2.67 8.85
N ALA A 124 -8.65 2.40 7.68
CA ALA A 124 -8.79 1.02 7.19
C ALA A 124 -7.43 0.40 6.85
N VAL A 125 -6.47 1.18 6.30
CA VAL A 125 -5.08 0.71 6.09
C VAL A 125 -4.46 0.29 7.42
N VAL A 126 -4.53 1.16 8.42
CA VAL A 126 -3.96 0.91 9.76
C VAL A 126 -4.59 -0.32 10.40
N VAL A 127 -5.93 -0.41 10.38
CA VAL A 127 -6.66 -1.54 10.98
C VAL A 127 -6.35 -2.84 10.25
N ALA A 128 -6.40 -2.85 8.91
CA ALA A 128 -6.10 -4.06 8.12
C ALA A 128 -4.67 -4.53 8.35
N SER A 129 -3.69 -3.60 8.36
CA SER A 129 -2.30 -3.92 8.62
C SER A 129 -2.09 -4.48 10.02
N SER A 130 -2.64 -3.84 11.06
CA SER A 130 -2.52 -4.32 12.44
C SER A 130 -3.13 -5.69 12.65
N LEU A 131 -4.29 -5.95 12.07
CA LEU A 131 -4.97 -7.24 12.21
C LEU A 131 -4.27 -8.37 11.47
N LYS A 132 -3.72 -8.10 10.29
CA LYS A 132 -3.18 -9.13 9.39
C LYS A 132 -1.68 -9.33 9.53
N LEU A 133 -0.88 -8.26 9.63
CA LEU A 133 0.57 -8.31 9.77
C LEU A 133 1.01 -8.40 11.23
N ARG A 134 0.18 -7.91 12.15
CA ARG A 134 0.47 -7.74 13.57
C ARG A 134 1.51 -6.65 13.83
N ASN A 135 1.64 -6.25 15.08
CA ASN A 135 2.65 -5.28 15.49
C ASN A 135 4.00 -5.96 15.68
N LEU A 136 5.07 -5.18 15.57
CA LEU A 136 6.41 -5.62 15.98
C LEU A 136 6.42 -5.89 17.49
N GLU A 137 7.30 -6.79 17.92
CA GLU A 137 7.48 -7.10 19.33
C GLU A 137 7.85 -5.82 20.11
N GLY A 138 7.15 -5.57 21.21
CA GLY A 138 7.34 -4.36 22.03
C GLY A 138 6.56 -3.13 21.54
N VAL A 139 5.92 -3.18 20.38
CA VAL A 139 5.10 -2.07 19.87
C VAL A 139 3.64 -2.29 20.22
N GLY A 140 3.07 -1.51 21.12
CA GLY A 140 1.68 -1.63 21.55
C GLY A 140 0.66 -1.27 20.47
N ARG A 141 0.92 -0.20 19.71
CA ARG A 141 0.09 0.23 18.57
C ARG A 141 0.95 0.81 17.45
N PRO A 142 0.54 0.68 16.17
CA PRO A 142 1.20 1.35 15.08
C PRO A 142 0.97 2.88 15.15
N ALA A 143 1.93 3.65 14.68
CA ALA A 143 1.81 5.10 14.54
C ALA A 143 1.98 5.50 13.07
N ILE A 144 1.28 6.56 12.66
CA ILE A 144 1.42 7.13 11.32
C ILE A 144 2.61 8.06 11.33
N ALA A 145 3.56 7.82 10.43
CA ALA A 145 4.73 8.66 10.22
C ALA A 145 4.56 9.48 8.94
N THR A 146 4.66 10.78 9.04
CA THR A 146 4.54 11.70 7.90
C THR A 146 5.85 12.43 7.68
N VAL A 147 6.33 12.45 6.44
CA VAL A 147 7.52 13.24 6.07
C VAL A 147 7.08 14.67 5.80
N MET A 148 7.57 15.59 6.61
CA MET A 148 7.27 17.03 6.52
C MET A 148 8.43 17.75 5.83
N PRO A 149 8.17 18.48 4.73
CA PRO A 149 9.20 19.29 4.08
C PRO A 149 9.56 20.53 4.92
N THR A 150 10.82 20.92 4.89
CA THR A 150 11.28 22.18 5.45
C THR A 150 12.21 22.90 4.47
N LEU A 151 12.65 24.11 4.81
CA LEU A 151 13.55 24.88 3.96
C LEU A 151 14.95 24.25 3.79
N LYS A 152 15.37 23.38 4.72
CA LYS A 152 16.70 22.73 4.67
C LYS A 152 16.59 21.23 4.48
N ASN A 153 16.10 20.51 5.51
CA ASN A 153 16.01 19.06 5.50
C ASN A 153 14.62 18.59 5.94
N PRO A 154 14.02 17.58 5.31
CA PRO A 154 12.75 17.02 5.78
C PRO A 154 12.91 16.43 7.18
N PHE A 155 11.84 16.42 7.96
CA PHE A 155 11.75 15.68 9.23
C PHE A 155 10.56 14.73 9.21
N VAL A 156 10.59 13.72 10.06
CA VAL A 156 9.49 12.75 10.21
C VAL A 156 8.68 13.14 11.46
N LEU A 157 7.40 13.41 11.24
CA LEU A 157 6.41 13.58 12.30
C LEU A 157 5.72 12.24 12.52
N ILE A 158 5.76 11.74 13.76
CA ILE A 158 5.14 10.46 14.14
C ILE A 158 3.87 10.73 14.93
N ASP A 159 2.87 9.88 14.73
CA ASP A 159 1.52 9.96 15.33
C ASP A 159 0.79 11.26 14.95
N ALA A 160 0.91 11.62 13.68
CA ALA A 160 0.24 12.77 13.07
C ALA A 160 -1.25 12.51 12.79
N GLY A 161 -1.90 11.67 13.58
CA GLY A 161 -3.32 11.37 13.45
C GLY A 161 -4.20 12.49 14.02
N ALA A 162 -5.42 12.61 13.50
CA ALA A 162 -6.41 13.58 13.96
C ALA A 162 -7.26 13.03 15.13
N ASN A 163 -6.79 12.07 15.89
CA ASN A 163 -7.46 11.65 17.11
C ASN A 163 -7.18 12.67 18.20
N ILE A 164 -8.22 13.38 18.57
CA ILE A 164 -8.29 14.14 19.81
C ILE A 164 -8.86 13.17 20.86
N ASP A 165 -8.03 12.75 21.80
CA ASP A 165 -8.48 12.02 22.99
C ASP A 165 -9.16 12.99 23.96
#